data_bc4a95e128d49e64935fb9cc648711ad
#
_entry.id   bc4a95e128d49e64935fb9cc648711ad
#
_cell.length_a   1.000
_cell.length_b   1.000
_cell.length_c   1.000
_cell.angle_alpha   90.00
_cell.angle_beta   90.00
_cell.angle_gamma   90.00
#
_symmetry.space_group_name_H-M   'P 1'
#
loop_
_entity.id
_entity.type
_entity.pdbx_description
1 polymer ?
#
loop_
_entity_poly.entity_id
_entity_poly.type
_entity_poly.pdbx_seq_one_letter_code
_entity_poly.pdbx_strand_id
1 'polypeptide(L)'
;MKKLVVMGLALTMALGITACSGGDSSQTKSTGSSVGTEAASSTEMGKSEETPVQADGDVETKELKVSHVFAESHPVHQAFLQASDELYDKTGGRYKLTIYPNGTYGNYTDSITACQMGTLDIACLDSASDWLEAGGVLFAPYCFDSYEHWQSFKESDLCTEMRGEISKAVGGINQLNMYNFGFRNLTANKEICTLEDFNGLTLRCVNFEPYSTLKDVFQVAITSIPIEDVYMSLQTGVADCEENPVTQIVTMKFYEVQDYLIMTQHMLACSSTIINQGLWDALPEDDKAIFSEVFTNMGNNVDKMTVENESALIDECVSNGMTLIDDIDTTPFKENAQKVVENYPAWKEWYNQIQAMK
;
A
#
# COMPACT_ATOMS: atom_id res chain seq x y z
N MET A 1 -1.62 -26.96 49.78
CA MET A 1 -0.61 -26.29 50.62
C MET A 1 0.78 -26.65 50.10
N LYS A 2 1.42 -25.81 49.33
CA LYS A 2 2.90 -25.77 49.15
C LYS A 2 3.23 -24.36 48.60
N LYS A 3 4.15 -23.73 49.26
CA LYS A 3 4.47 -22.31 49.31
C LYS A 3 5.25 -21.86 48.03
N LEU A 4 4.90 -20.63 47.55
CA LEU A 4 5.71 -19.79 46.67
C LEU A 4 7.07 -19.50 47.31
N VAL A 5 8.12 -19.50 46.48
CA VAL A 5 9.40 -18.81 46.77
C VAL A 5 9.62 -17.84 45.59
N VAL A 6 9.55 -16.56 45.91
CA VAL A 6 9.92 -15.44 45.06
C VAL A 6 11.40 -15.15 45.34
N MET A 7 12.21 -15.14 44.30
CA MET A 7 13.62 -14.74 44.40
C MET A 7 13.85 -13.54 43.49
N GLY A 8 13.91 -12.34 44.06
CA GLY A 8 14.25 -11.11 43.41
C GLY A 8 15.75 -10.97 43.19
N LEU A 9 16.15 -10.55 42.01
CA LEU A 9 17.52 -10.14 41.74
C LEU A 9 17.49 -8.65 41.32
N ALA A 10 18.03 -7.82 42.22
CA ALA A 10 18.28 -6.41 41.94
C ALA A 10 19.66 -6.27 41.32
N LEU A 11 19.74 -5.60 40.17
CA LEU A 11 21.00 -5.23 39.52
C LEU A 11 21.12 -3.72 39.49
N THR A 12 22.05 -3.20 40.27
CA THR A 12 22.43 -1.78 40.36
C THR A 12 23.31 -1.38 39.19
N MET A 13 22.92 -0.34 38.45
CA MET A 13 23.81 0.33 37.48
C MET A 13 24.49 1.53 38.13
N ALA A 14 25.80 1.55 38.06
CA ALA A 14 26.66 2.67 38.44
C ALA A 14 26.88 3.61 37.26
N LEU A 15 26.65 4.92 37.52
CA LEU A 15 27.01 6.02 36.62
C LEU A 15 28.52 6.26 36.59
N GLY A 16 29.06 6.41 35.39
CA GLY A 16 30.42 6.97 35.19
C GLY A 16 30.31 8.22 34.31
N ILE A 17 30.51 9.38 34.97
CA ILE A 17 30.70 10.69 34.32
C ILE A 17 32.18 10.91 34.13
N THR A 18 32.64 11.23 32.91
CA THR A 18 33.93 11.86 32.71
C THR A 18 33.79 12.99 31.67
N ALA A 19 34.07 14.18 32.16
CA ALA A 19 34.21 15.42 31.36
C ALA A 19 35.73 15.72 31.19
N CYS A 20 36.10 16.25 30.00
CA CYS A 20 37.27 17.12 29.73
C CYS A 20 37.07 17.62 28.29
N SER A 21 36.80 18.91 27.98
CA SER A 21 37.57 20.15 28.14
C SER A 21 38.68 20.33 27.11
N GLY A 22 38.55 21.43 26.32
CA GLY A 22 39.66 22.16 25.74
C GLY A 22 39.73 22.16 24.22
N GLY A 23 39.40 23.23 23.53
CA GLY A 23 40.09 24.40 23.10
C GLY A 23 40.64 24.15 21.67
N ASP A 24 40.72 24.97 20.70
CA ASP A 24 40.81 26.39 20.55
C ASP A 24 40.74 26.77 19.05
N SER A 25 40.33 27.95 18.79
CA SER A 25 40.28 28.77 17.58
C SER A 25 41.30 28.58 16.45
N SER A 26 40.85 28.84 15.19
CA SER A 26 41.52 29.86 14.35
C SER A 26 40.64 30.34 13.20
N GLN A 27 40.40 31.63 13.19
CA GLN A 27 39.92 32.46 12.07
C GLN A 27 41.02 32.61 11.04
N THR A 28 40.64 32.67 9.76
CA THR A 28 41.39 33.46 8.76
C THR A 28 40.45 34.19 7.82
N LYS A 29 40.53 35.51 7.86
CA LYS A 29 40.02 36.50 6.90
C LYS A 29 41.00 36.67 5.75
N SER A 30 40.47 36.96 4.55
CA SER A 30 41.12 37.90 3.58
C SER A 30 40.06 38.21 2.48
N THR A 31 39.49 39.42 2.40
CA THR A 31 39.85 40.59 1.61
C THR A 31 40.15 40.24 0.15
N GLY A 32 39.48 40.75 -0.91
CA GLY A 32 38.90 42.01 -1.23
C GLY A 32 39.44 42.46 -2.58
N SER A 33 38.72 43.27 -3.31
CA SER A 33 39.08 44.13 -4.48
C SER A 33 38.43 43.69 -5.80
N SER A 34 37.40 44.28 -6.32
CA SER A 34 37.11 45.61 -6.92
C SER A 34 37.74 45.87 -8.29
N VAL A 35 36.84 46.37 -9.17
CA VAL A 35 37.06 47.33 -10.28
C VAL A 35 37.11 46.78 -11.71
N GLY A 36 36.21 47.37 -12.54
CA GLY A 36 36.34 47.42 -13.99
C GLY A 36 35.01 47.69 -14.72
N THR A 37 34.68 48.97 -14.79
CA THR A 37 33.63 49.61 -15.59
C THR A 37 33.99 49.61 -17.08
N GLU A 38 33.02 49.44 -17.99
CA GLU A 38 32.80 50.28 -19.18
C GLU A 38 31.60 49.79 -20.00
N ALA A 39 30.93 50.54 -20.49
CA ALA A 39 29.84 51.33 -20.95
C ALA A 39 29.54 51.09 -22.45
N ALA A 40 28.23 51.16 -22.70
CA ALA A 40 27.50 51.68 -23.87
C ALA A 40 27.44 50.87 -25.18
N SER A 41 26.23 50.49 -25.56
CA SER A 41 25.57 51.12 -26.71
C SER A 41 24.09 50.71 -26.80
N SER A 42 23.22 51.69 -26.93
CA SER A 42 21.79 51.69 -27.14
C SER A 42 21.38 51.14 -28.51
N THR A 43 20.26 50.39 -28.55
CA THR A 43 19.32 50.47 -29.66
C THR A 43 17.90 50.19 -29.13
N GLU A 44 17.07 51.22 -29.18
CA GLU A 44 15.61 51.13 -28.97
C GLU A 44 14.97 50.33 -30.10
N MET A 45 14.01 49.47 -29.78
CA MET A 45 12.73 49.37 -30.52
C MET A 45 11.76 48.42 -29.82
N GLY A 46 10.53 48.88 -29.62
CA GLY A 46 9.34 48.03 -29.52
C GLY A 46 8.75 47.86 -28.14
N LYS A 47 8.04 48.87 -27.61
CA LYS A 47 7.05 48.71 -26.55
C LYS A 47 5.91 47.81 -27.04
N SER A 48 5.82 46.62 -26.52
CA SER A 48 4.55 45.93 -26.34
C SER A 48 4.19 46.01 -24.86
N GLU A 49 3.08 46.66 -24.57
CA GLU A 49 2.48 46.68 -23.23
C GLU A 49 2.01 45.29 -22.92
N GLU A 50 2.80 44.49 -22.22
CA GLU A 50 2.33 43.36 -21.43
C GLU A 50 1.76 43.93 -20.15
N THR A 51 0.44 43.79 -20.01
CA THR A 51 -0.29 43.97 -18.77
C THR A 51 0.36 43.07 -17.69
N PRO A 52 0.77 43.59 -16.53
CA PRO A 52 1.26 42.73 -15.47
C PRO A 52 0.08 41.85 -15.01
N VAL A 53 0.21 40.54 -15.23
CA VAL A 53 -0.59 39.55 -14.51
C VAL A 53 -0.28 39.81 -13.05
N GLN A 54 -1.27 40.27 -12.29
CA GLN A 54 -1.19 40.35 -10.83
C GLN A 54 -0.79 38.96 -10.31
N ALA A 55 0.36 38.89 -9.65
CA ALA A 55 0.70 37.75 -8.84
C ALA A 55 -0.39 37.64 -7.77
N ASP A 56 -1.16 36.54 -7.87
CA ASP A 56 -2.13 36.14 -6.85
C ASP A 56 -1.40 36.02 -5.52
N GLY A 57 -2.06 36.48 -4.46
CA GLY A 57 -1.48 36.50 -3.11
C GLY A 57 -1.04 35.10 -2.70
N ASP A 58 -0.01 35.01 -1.86
CA ASP A 58 0.54 33.78 -1.28
C ASP A 58 -0.59 32.85 -0.84
N VAL A 59 -0.86 31.81 -1.62
CA VAL A 59 -1.83 30.76 -1.27
C VAL A 59 -1.16 29.92 -0.19
N GLU A 60 -1.71 29.93 1.02
CA GLU A 60 -1.25 29.03 2.09
C GLU A 60 -1.53 27.59 1.72
N THR A 61 -0.46 26.81 1.51
CA THR A 61 -0.58 25.39 1.17
C THR A 61 -0.89 24.57 2.41
N LYS A 62 -2.01 23.85 2.41
CA LYS A 62 -2.33 22.86 3.44
C LYS A 62 -1.67 21.53 3.10
N GLU A 63 -0.75 21.09 3.96
CA GLU A 63 -0.16 19.76 3.86
C GLU A 63 -1.10 18.70 4.43
N LEU A 64 -1.42 17.66 3.63
CA LEU A 64 -2.25 16.53 4.01
C LEU A 64 -1.36 15.30 4.24
N LYS A 65 -1.47 14.71 5.42
CA LYS A 65 -0.70 13.53 5.79
C LYS A 65 -1.32 12.28 5.19
N VAL A 66 -0.52 11.50 4.47
CA VAL A 66 -0.90 10.20 3.88
C VAL A 66 -0.05 9.10 4.48
N SER A 67 -0.64 7.98 4.90
CA SER A 67 0.07 6.80 5.37
C SER A 67 -0.27 5.56 4.55
N HIS A 68 0.77 4.77 4.24
CA HIS A 68 0.64 3.44 3.64
C HIS A 68 1.82 2.53 4.02
N VAL A 69 1.65 1.22 3.86
CA VAL A 69 2.66 0.21 4.24
C VAL A 69 3.61 -0.18 3.09
N PHE A 70 3.35 0.32 1.89
CA PHE A 70 4.11 -0.04 0.68
C PHE A 70 5.51 0.61 0.67
N ALA A 71 6.47 -0.08 0.05
CA ALA A 71 7.81 0.46 -0.20
C ALA A 71 7.77 1.66 -1.16
N GLU A 72 8.79 2.51 -1.11
CA GLU A 72 8.87 3.69 -1.98
C GLU A 72 8.95 3.34 -3.49
N SER A 73 9.49 2.16 -3.83
CA SER A 73 9.51 1.65 -5.21
C SER A 73 8.17 1.07 -5.68
N HIS A 74 7.21 0.86 -4.78
CA HIS A 74 5.93 0.25 -5.11
C HIS A 74 5.04 1.20 -5.93
N PRO A 75 4.28 0.69 -6.94
CA PRO A 75 3.37 1.50 -7.77
C PRO A 75 2.41 2.38 -6.97
N VAL A 76 1.90 1.91 -5.84
CA VAL A 76 1.02 2.70 -4.96
C VAL A 76 1.72 3.96 -4.46
N HIS A 77 2.98 3.85 -3.97
CA HIS A 77 3.72 5.03 -3.53
C HIS A 77 3.98 6.01 -4.68
N GLN A 78 4.40 5.49 -5.84
CA GLN A 78 4.65 6.31 -7.03
C GLN A 78 3.38 7.04 -7.50
N ALA A 79 2.22 6.39 -7.42
CA ALA A 79 0.94 6.99 -7.75
C ALA A 79 0.54 8.09 -6.74
N PHE A 80 0.84 7.93 -5.44
CA PHE A 80 0.64 9.00 -4.45
C PHE A 80 1.52 10.22 -4.70
N LEU A 81 2.78 10.03 -5.14
CA LEU A 81 3.65 11.16 -5.53
C LEU A 81 3.04 11.94 -6.70
N GLN A 82 2.59 11.22 -7.75
CA GLN A 82 1.92 11.84 -8.90
C GLN A 82 0.62 12.55 -8.49
N ALA A 83 -0.18 11.92 -7.62
CA ALA A 83 -1.41 12.51 -7.10
C ALA A 83 -1.13 13.78 -6.28
N SER A 84 -0.02 13.84 -5.54
CA SER A 84 0.40 15.04 -4.80
C SER A 84 0.67 16.22 -5.72
N ASP A 85 1.40 15.98 -6.81
CA ASP A 85 1.72 17.02 -7.78
C ASP A 85 0.46 17.45 -8.54
N GLU A 86 -0.36 16.51 -9.00
CA GLU A 86 -1.64 16.80 -9.69
C GLU A 86 -2.60 17.59 -8.79
N LEU A 87 -2.71 17.20 -7.51
CA LEU A 87 -3.57 17.88 -6.54
C LEU A 87 -3.09 19.33 -6.31
N TYR A 88 -1.78 19.53 -6.14
CA TYR A 88 -1.19 20.84 -5.96
C TYR A 88 -1.48 21.75 -7.16
N ASP A 89 -1.24 21.25 -8.37
CA ASP A 89 -1.46 22.01 -9.60
C ASP A 89 -2.94 22.36 -9.82
N LYS A 90 -3.84 21.37 -9.70
CA LYS A 90 -5.28 21.58 -9.94
C LYS A 90 -5.95 22.45 -8.89
N THR A 91 -5.42 22.46 -7.67
CA THR A 91 -5.93 23.32 -6.60
C THR A 91 -5.28 24.69 -6.53
N GLY A 92 -4.37 25.04 -7.49
CA GLY A 92 -3.63 26.30 -7.47
C GLY A 92 -2.77 26.44 -6.21
N GLY A 93 -2.14 25.36 -5.76
CA GLY A 93 -1.23 25.33 -4.62
C GLY A 93 -1.89 25.17 -3.24
N ARG A 94 -3.21 24.99 -3.14
CA ARG A 94 -3.91 24.92 -1.86
C ARG A 94 -3.65 23.64 -1.07
N TYR A 95 -3.39 22.51 -1.74
CA TYR A 95 -3.18 21.20 -1.06
C TYR A 95 -1.96 20.49 -1.62
N LYS A 96 -1.20 19.83 -0.74
CA LYS A 96 -0.08 18.96 -1.06
C LYS A 96 -0.06 17.76 -0.12
N LEU A 97 0.40 16.60 -0.59
CA LEU A 97 0.51 15.40 0.22
C LEU A 97 1.89 15.29 0.89
N THR A 98 1.90 15.00 2.19
CA THR A 98 3.08 14.56 2.93
C THR A 98 2.93 13.07 3.19
N ILE A 99 3.74 12.24 2.50
CA ILE A 99 3.55 10.80 2.44
C ILE A 99 4.47 10.08 3.42
N TYR A 100 3.91 9.17 4.22
CA TYR A 100 4.58 8.29 5.17
C TYR A 100 4.55 6.85 4.65
N PRO A 101 5.56 6.39 3.88
CA PRO A 101 5.64 5.04 3.32
C PRO A 101 6.13 4.01 4.33
N ASN A 102 6.18 2.72 3.93
CA ASN A 102 6.79 1.62 4.70
C ASN A 102 6.20 1.43 6.10
N GLY A 103 4.94 1.80 6.33
CA GLY A 103 4.34 1.72 7.67
C GLY A 103 4.97 2.65 8.71
N THR A 104 5.71 3.70 8.28
CA THR A 104 6.40 4.63 9.21
C THR A 104 5.47 5.42 10.12
N TYR A 105 4.19 5.54 9.74
CA TYR A 105 3.15 6.12 10.60
C TYR A 105 2.43 5.07 11.47
N GLY A 106 2.45 3.80 11.04
CA GLY A 106 1.78 2.66 11.63
C GLY A 106 1.37 1.64 10.56
N ASN A 107 0.92 0.46 10.99
CA ASN A 107 0.34 -0.56 10.12
C ASN A 107 -1.03 -0.10 9.54
N TYR A 108 -1.69 -0.96 8.77
CA TYR A 108 -3.02 -0.65 8.19
C TYR A 108 -4.04 -0.24 9.27
N THR A 109 -4.20 -1.03 10.33
CA THR A 109 -5.18 -0.80 11.39
C THR A 109 -4.92 0.52 12.13
N ASP A 110 -3.65 0.81 12.44
CA ASP A 110 -3.24 2.06 13.09
C ASP A 110 -3.56 3.27 12.19
N SER A 111 -3.23 3.18 10.89
CA SER A 111 -3.46 4.25 9.91
C SER A 111 -4.95 4.50 9.68
N ILE A 112 -5.76 3.44 9.55
CA ILE A 112 -7.22 3.56 9.41
C ILE A 112 -7.82 4.23 10.66
N THR A 113 -7.43 3.78 11.87
CA THR A 113 -7.89 4.35 13.12
C THR A 113 -7.50 5.82 13.23
N ALA A 114 -6.26 6.18 12.88
CA ALA A 114 -5.79 7.56 12.89
C ALA A 114 -6.57 8.43 11.88
N CYS A 115 -6.92 7.88 10.71
CA CYS A 115 -7.74 8.56 9.71
C CYS A 115 -9.17 8.76 10.20
N GLN A 116 -9.79 7.75 10.82
CA GLN A 116 -11.12 7.88 11.46
C GLN A 116 -11.14 9.01 12.51
N MET A 117 -10.08 9.12 13.31
CA MET A 117 -9.94 10.12 14.38
C MET A 117 -9.52 11.52 13.89
N GLY A 118 -9.11 11.67 12.62
CA GLY A 118 -8.64 12.92 12.03
C GLY A 118 -7.22 13.34 12.46
N THR A 119 -6.40 12.43 13.00
CA THR A 119 -4.97 12.67 13.29
C THR A 119 -4.10 12.38 12.08
N LEU A 120 -4.63 11.62 11.12
CA LEU A 120 -4.13 11.38 9.78
C LEU A 120 -5.22 11.79 8.79
N ASP A 121 -4.85 12.43 7.69
CA ASP A 121 -5.80 12.96 6.70
C ASP A 121 -6.25 11.87 5.72
N ILE A 122 -5.31 11.06 5.22
CA ILE A 122 -5.52 10.06 4.17
C ILE A 122 -4.78 8.77 4.56
N ALA A 123 -5.40 7.62 4.29
CA ALA A 123 -4.80 6.30 4.51
C ALA A 123 -5.17 5.33 3.38
N CYS A 124 -4.54 4.16 3.37
CA CYS A 124 -4.99 3.03 2.59
C CYS A 124 -5.87 2.12 3.43
N LEU A 125 -6.98 1.65 2.85
CA LEU A 125 -7.85 0.62 3.41
C LEU A 125 -7.65 -0.66 2.59
N ASP A 126 -7.13 -1.70 3.24
CA ASP A 126 -7.03 -3.04 2.67
C ASP A 126 -8.40 -3.74 2.78
N SER A 127 -8.57 -4.71 3.63
CA SER A 127 -9.87 -5.37 3.83
C SER A 127 -10.77 -4.58 4.78
N ALA A 128 -12.05 -4.50 4.44
CA ALA A 128 -13.10 -3.93 5.30
C ALA A 128 -13.82 -4.99 6.15
N SER A 129 -13.36 -6.26 6.13
CA SER A 129 -14.05 -7.39 6.79
C SER A 129 -14.27 -7.19 8.28
N ASP A 130 -13.39 -6.45 8.97
CA ASP A 130 -13.52 -6.19 10.41
C ASP A 130 -14.70 -5.25 10.76
N TRP A 131 -15.17 -4.45 9.80
CA TRP A 131 -16.31 -3.54 9.96
C TRP A 131 -17.56 -3.98 9.22
N LEU A 132 -17.37 -4.69 8.10
CA LEU A 132 -18.44 -5.18 7.22
C LEU A 132 -18.03 -6.55 6.67
N GLU A 133 -18.59 -7.63 7.22
CA GLU A 133 -18.25 -9.00 6.79
C GLU A 133 -18.38 -9.17 5.28
N ALA A 134 -19.43 -8.60 4.66
CA ALA A 134 -19.63 -8.64 3.21
C ALA A 134 -18.47 -8.00 2.43
N GLY A 135 -17.79 -6.99 3.00
CA GLY A 135 -16.63 -6.33 2.38
C GLY A 135 -15.44 -7.25 2.18
N GLY A 136 -15.36 -8.36 2.93
CA GLY A 136 -14.34 -9.38 2.76
C GLY A 136 -14.40 -10.10 1.41
N VAL A 137 -15.52 -10.03 0.68
CA VAL A 137 -15.70 -10.68 -0.63
C VAL A 137 -14.67 -10.26 -1.68
N LEU A 138 -14.18 -9.03 -1.61
CA LEU A 138 -13.14 -8.54 -2.54
C LEU A 138 -11.84 -9.36 -2.45
N PHE A 139 -11.63 -10.01 -1.31
CA PHE A 139 -10.50 -10.89 -1.02
C PHE A 139 -10.91 -12.37 -0.96
N ALA A 140 -12.12 -12.70 -1.42
CA ALA A 140 -12.50 -14.11 -1.55
C ALA A 140 -11.59 -14.78 -2.60
N PRO A 141 -11.01 -15.95 -2.29
CA PRO A 141 -10.15 -16.64 -3.22
C PRO A 141 -10.85 -16.89 -4.57
N TYR A 142 -10.16 -16.56 -5.66
CA TYR A 142 -10.67 -16.64 -7.04
C TYR A 142 -11.96 -15.84 -7.29
N CYS A 143 -12.17 -14.74 -6.56
CA CYS A 143 -13.28 -13.82 -6.80
C CYS A 143 -13.16 -13.12 -8.15
N PHE A 144 -11.96 -12.74 -8.54
CA PHE A 144 -11.64 -12.16 -9.84
C PHE A 144 -10.81 -13.15 -10.66
N ASP A 145 -11.12 -13.27 -11.96
CA ASP A 145 -10.45 -14.21 -12.86
C ASP A 145 -9.37 -13.53 -13.72
N SER A 146 -9.47 -12.21 -13.92
CA SER A 146 -8.54 -11.43 -14.74
C SER A 146 -8.57 -9.94 -14.37
N TYR A 147 -7.62 -9.19 -14.92
CA TYR A 147 -7.61 -7.74 -14.78
C TYR A 147 -8.78 -7.07 -15.49
N GLU A 148 -9.27 -7.63 -16.61
CA GLU A 148 -10.47 -7.15 -17.31
C GLU A 148 -11.72 -7.35 -16.45
N HIS A 149 -11.84 -8.49 -15.74
CA HIS A 149 -12.93 -8.74 -14.80
C HIS A 149 -12.91 -7.72 -13.64
N TRP A 150 -11.72 -7.42 -13.10
CA TRP A 150 -11.55 -6.35 -12.11
C TRP A 150 -11.97 -4.99 -12.64
N GLN A 151 -11.58 -4.63 -13.86
CA GLN A 151 -11.93 -3.36 -14.48
C GLN A 151 -13.44 -3.24 -14.69
N SER A 152 -14.10 -4.31 -15.18
CA SER A 152 -15.56 -4.37 -15.30
C SER A 152 -16.27 -4.11 -13.97
N PHE A 153 -15.77 -4.72 -12.89
CA PHE A 153 -16.29 -4.48 -11.54
C PHE A 153 -16.03 -3.04 -11.09
N LYS A 154 -14.80 -2.54 -11.23
CA LYS A 154 -14.39 -1.21 -10.77
C LYS A 154 -15.21 -0.09 -11.40
N GLU A 155 -15.62 -0.24 -12.66
CA GLU A 155 -16.44 0.72 -13.42
C GLU A 155 -17.95 0.57 -13.17
N SER A 156 -18.36 -0.45 -12.39
CA SER A 156 -19.78 -0.76 -12.19
C SER A 156 -20.44 0.10 -11.09
N ASP A 157 -21.78 0.15 -11.15
CA ASP A 157 -22.59 0.72 -10.07
C ASP A 157 -22.41 -0.07 -8.76
N LEU A 158 -22.16 -1.38 -8.84
CA LEU A 158 -21.89 -2.23 -7.68
C LEU A 158 -20.66 -1.77 -6.91
N CYS A 159 -19.56 -1.45 -7.58
CA CYS A 159 -18.36 -0.94 -6.93
C CYS A 159 -18.65 0.37 -6.18
N THR A 160 -19.43 1.25 -6.77
CA THR A 160 -19.85 2.51 -6.13
C THR A 160 -20.72 2.26 -4.90
N GLU A 161 -21.69 1.33 -4.98
CA GLU A 161 -22.52 0.91 -3.86
C GLU A 161 -21.68 0.32 -2.73
N MET A 162 -20.79 -0.64 -3.05
CA MET A 162 -19.91 -1.30 -2.08
C MET A 162 -19.02 -0.28 -1.35
N ARG A 163 -18.44 0.67 -2.07
CA ARG A 163 -17.63 1.75 -1.46
C ARG A 163 -18.44 2.59 -0.47
N GLY A 164 -19.69 2.90 -0.80
CA GLY A 164 -20.61 3.61 0.09
C GLY A 164 -20.91 2.82 1.37
N GLU A 165 -21.27 1.55 1.25
CA GLU A 165 -21.56 0.67 2.39
C GLU A 165 -20.31 0.43 3.27
N ILE A 166 -19.13 0.25 2.66
CA ILE A 166 -17.86 0.12 3.37
C ILE A 166 -17.54 1.41 4.14
N SER A 167 -17.62 2.57 3.49
CA SER A 167 -17.37 3.87 4.15
C SER A 167 -18.28 4.08 5.34
N LYS A 168 -19.55 3.72 5.21
CA LYS A 168 -20.56 3.81 6.27
C LYS A 168 -20.26 2.84 7.43
N ALA A 169 -19.85 1.61 7.13
CA ALA A 169 -19.54 0.59 8.14
C ALA A 169 -18.26 0.93 8.91
N VAL A 170 -17.20 1.34 8.21
CA VAL A 170 -15.93 1.79 8.81
C VAL A 170 -16.19 3.04 9.67
N GLY A 171 -16.97 4.00 9.15
CA GLY A 171 -17.29 5.24 9.83
C GLY A 171 -16.11 6.21 9.94
N GLY A 172 -16.40 7.49 9.97
CA GLY A 172 -15.38 8.53 10.09
C GLY A 172 -14.47 8.72 8.88
N ILE A 173 -14.75 8.02 7.77
CA ILE A 173 -13.97 8.09 6.53
C ILE A 173 -14.88 8.20 5.30
N ASN A 174 -14.33 8.74 4.21
CA ASN A 174 -14.87 8.61 2.87
C ASN A 174 -13.87 7.90 1.96
N GLN A 175 -14.33 6.96 1.16
CA GLN A 175 -13.50 6.17 0.25
C GLN A 175 -13.40 6.86 -1.11
N LEU A 176 -12.19 7.29 -1.50
CA LEU A 176 -11.96 8.10 -2.70
C LEU A 176 -11.86 7.26 -3.97
N ASN A 177 -11.23 6.09 -3.91
CA ASN A 177 -11.02 5.18 -5.04
C ASN A 177 -10.93 3.73 -4.58
N MET A 178 -10.79 2.83 -5.56
CA MET A 178 -10.26 1.47 -5.40
C MET A 178 -9.25 1.20 -6.51
N TYR A 179 -8.25 0.35 -6.22
CA TYR A 179 -7.23 -0.08 -7.17
C TYR A 179 -6.74 -1.47 -6.81
N ASN A 180 -6.19 -2.19 -7.80
CA ASN A 180 -5.49 -3.45 -7.58
C ASN A 180 -3.97 -3.22 -7.65
N PHE A 181 -3.20 -4.10 -7.03
CA PHE A 181 -1.75 -4.13 -7.14
C PHE A 181 -1.22 -5.55 -7.46
N GLY A 182 -2.06 -6.35 -8.12
CA GLY A 182 -1.71 -7.60 -8.76
C GLY A 182 -2.37 -8.83 -8.15
N PHE A 183 -2.37 -9.91 -8.94
CA PHE A 183 -2.78 -11.22 -8.43
C PHE A 183 -1.73 -11.76 -7.47
N ARG A 184 -2.22 -12.34 -6.37
CA ARG A 184 -1.39 -12.96 -5.34
C ARG A 184 -0.97 -14.35 -5.78
N ASN A 185 0.30 -14.63 -5.61
CA ASN A 185 0.97 -15.86 -5.95
C ASN A 185 1.72 -16.37 -4.72
N LEU A 186 2.21 -17.60 -4.75
CA LEU A 186 2.96 -18.20 -3.67
C LEU A 186 4.46 -18.08 -3.91
N THR A 187 5.24 -17.92 -2.82
CA THR A 187 6.67 -18.23 -2.82
C THR A 187 6.96 -19.32 -1.80
N ALA A 188 7.94 -20.18 -2.06
CA ALA A 188 8.33 -21.27 -1.17
C ALA A 188 9.78 -21.68 -1.37
N ASN A 189 10.37 -22.41 -0.39
CA ASN A 189 11.68 -23.09 -0.51
C ASN A 189 11.52 -24.57 -0.88
N LYS A 190 10.34 -24.95 -1.32
CA LYS A 190 9.99 -26.28 -1.80
C LYS A 190 9.16 -26.14 -3.09
N GLU A 191 9.41 -27.00 -4.06
CA GLU A 191 8.58 -27.11 -5.25
C GLU A 191 7.14 -27.50 -4.86
N ILE A 192 6.16 -26.71 -5.32
CA ILE A 192 4.73 -26.94 -5.07
C ILE A 192 4.03 -26.98 -6.43
N CYS A 193 3.61 -28.17 -6.84
CA CYS A 193 2.89 -28.41 -8.08
C CYS A 193 1.47 -28.93 -7.84
N THR A 194 1.17 -29.47 -6.65
CA THR A 194 -0.11 -30.07 -6.28
C THR A 194 -0.55 -29.65 -4.90
N LEU A 195 -1.82 -29.91 -4.56
CA LEU A 195 -2.36 -29.65 -3.23
C LEU A 195 -1.64 -30.44 -2.13
N GLU A 196 -1.20 -31.67 -2.43
CA GLU A 196 -0.49 -32.53 -1.49
C GLU A 196 0.88 -31.98 -1.09
N ASP A 197 1.49 -31.17 -1.95
CA ASP A 197 2.81 -30.56 -1.68
C ASP A 197 2.78 -29.54 -0.54
N PHE A 198 1.61 -29.03 -0.17
CA PHE A 198 1.44 -28.17 1.00
C PHE A 198 1.52 -28.92 2.33
N ASN A 199 1.47 -30.26 2.32
CA ASN A 199 1.51 -31.04 3.57
C ASN A 199 2.77 -30.73 4.39
N GLY A 200 2.54 -30.33 5.63
CA GLY A 200 3.59 -30.02 6.60
C GLY A 200 4.18 -28.62 6.50
N LEU A 201 3.73 -27.81 5.54
CA LEU A 201 4.15 -26.41 5.39
C LEU A 201 3.30 -25.48 6.27
N THR A 202 3.89 -24.33 6.59
CA THR A 202 3.22 -23.20 7.23
C THR A 202 3.24 -22.01 6.28
N LEU A 203 2.04 -21.59 5.83
CA LEU A 203 1.85 -20.44 4.98
C LEU A 203 1.72 -19.16 5.82
N ARG A 204 2.54 -18.17 5.54
CA ARG A 204 2.34 -16.83 6.09
C ARG A 204 1.26 -16.10 5.28
N CYS A 205 0.31 -15.49 5.97
CA CYS A 205 -0.67 -14.57 5.36
C CYS A 205 -0.87 -13.32 6.21
N VAL A 206 -1.65 -12.38 5.69
CA VAL A 206 -2.04 -11.14 6.40
C VAL A 206 -3.08 -11.47 7.48
N ASN A 207 -3.14 -10.68 8.55
CA ASN A 207 -4.07 -10.89 9.66
C ASN A 207 -5.44 -10.24 9.39
N PHE A 208 -6.11 -10.66 8.30
CA PHE A 208 -7.50 -10.33 8.01
C PHE A 208 -8.29 -11.61 7.73
N GLU A 209 -9.59 -11.62 8.10
CA GLU A 209 -10.42 -12.84 7.99
C GLU A 209 -10.41 -13.49 6.59
N PRO A 210 -10.53 -12.77 5.47
CA PRO A 210 -10.49 -13.41 4.15
C PRO A 210 -9.22 -14.22 3.88
N TYR A 211 -8.07 -13.75 4.38
CA TYR A 211 -6.80 -14.47 4.21
C TYR A 211 -6.73 -15.75 5.07
N SER A 212 -7.46 -15.79 6.18
CA SER A 212 -7.55 -17.00 7.01
C SER A 212 -8.19 -18.17 6.28
N THR A 213 -8.96 -17.90 5.22
CA THR A 213 -9.61 -18.92 4.38
C THR A 213 -8.63 -19.69 3.51
N LEU A 214 -7.42 -19.17 3.28
CA LEU A 214 -6.38 -19.84 2.49
C LEU A 214 -5.95 -21.17 3.11
N LYS A 215 -6.12 -21.35 4.44
CA LYS A 215 -5.92 -22.66 5.10
C LYS A 215 -6.81 -23.74 4.50
N ASP A 216 -8.06 -23.39 4.14
CA ASP A 216 -9.04 -24.32 3.58
C ASP A 216 -8.84 -24.47 2.06
N VAL A 217 -8.41 -23.41 1.37
CA VAL A 217 -8.11 -23.44 -0.07
C VAL A 217 -6.91 -24.32 -0.37
N PHE A 218 -5.80 -24.11 0.35
CA PHE A 218 -4.52 -24.81 0.13
C PHE A 218 -4.33 -26.00 1.07
N GLN A 219 -5.26 -26.25 2.00
CA GLN A 219 -5.17 -27.31 3.03
C GLN A 219 -3.84 -27.23 3.81
N VAL A 220 -3.43 -26.04 4.19
CA VAL A 220 -2.14 -25.69 4.78
C VAL A 220 -2.32 -25.06 6.16
N ALA A 221 -1.35 -25.24 7.06
CA ALA A 221 -1.29 -24.46 8.30
C ALA A 221 -0.96 -22.99 7.96
N ILE A 222 -1.62 -22.04 8.63
CA ILE A 222 -1.36 -20.61 8.42
C ILE A 222 -0.77 -19.96 9.67
N THR A 223 0.06 -18.93 9.45
CA THR A 223 0.52 -18.01 10.48
C THR A 223 0.36 -16.58 10.00
N SER A 224 -0.12 -15.70 10.89
CA SER A 224 -0.30 -14.27 10.56
C SER A 224 0.90 -13.49 11.07
N ILE A 225 1.63 -12.86 10.14
CA ILE A 225 2.84 -12.08 10.42
C ILE A 225 2.73 -10.75 9.65
N PRO A 226 2.98 -9.59 10.30
CA PRO A 226 3.02 -8.29 9.64
C PRO A 226 4.04 -8.28 8.49
N ILE A 227 3.79 -7.49 7.45
CA ILE A 227 4.58 -7.54 6.21
C ILE A 227 6.05 -7.17 6.45
N GLU A 228 6.33 -6.28 7.36
CA GLU A 228 7.67 -5.85 7.76
C GLU A 228 8.53 -6.97 8.37
N ASP A 229 7.90 -8.02 8.94
CA ASP A 229 8.57 -9.15 9.58
C ASP A 229 8.65 -10.40 8.68
N VAL A 230 8.03 -10.38 7.49
CA VAL A 230 7.92 -11.56 6.62
C VAL A 230 9.29 -12.04 6.14
N TYR A 231 10.15 -11.15 5.66
CA TYR A 231 11.49 -11.52 5.18
C TYR A 231 12.26 -12.33 6.24
N MET A 232 12.29 -11.84 7.47
CA MET A 232 12.98 -12.53 8.58
C MET A 232 12.29 -13.83 8.98
N SER A 233 10.97 -13.91 8.88
CA SER A 233 10.23 -15.13 9.20
C SER A 233 10.48 -16.24 8.18
N LEU A 234 10.58 -15.92 6.91
CA LEU A 234 10.96 -16.84 5.83
C LEU A 234 12.43 -17.26 5.98
N GLN A 235 13.34 -16.32 6.20
CA GLN A 235 14.75 -16.60 6.37
C GLN A 235 15.05 -17.53 7.56
N THR A 236 14.29 -17.40 8.64
CA THR A 236 14.47 -18.20 9.88
C THR A 236 13.62 -19.47 9.93
N GLY A 237 12.74 -19.70 8.92
CA GLY A 237 11.87 -20.88 8.87
C GLY A 237 10.71 -20.83 9.87
N VAL A 238 10.29 -19.64 10.31
CA VAL A 238 9.03 -19.46 11.07
C VAL A 238 7.83 -19.66 10.17
N ALA A 239 7.95 -19.27 8.90
CA ALA A 239 7.05 -19.64 7.82
C ALA A 239 7.85 -20.30 6.69
N ASP A 240 7.25 -21.32 6.05
CA ASP A 240 7.86 -22.06 4.95
C ASP A 240 7.59 -21.42 3.59
N CYS A 241 6.45 -20.77 3.48
CA CYS A 241 5.96 -20.09 2.27
C CYS A 241 5.16 -18.83 2.66
N GLU A 242 5.00 -17.96 1.67
CA GLU A 242 4.18 -16.76 1.79
C GLU A 242 3.39 -16.55 0.50
N GLU A 243 2.41 -15.64 0.53
CA GLU A 243 1.59 -15.30 -0.62
C GLU A 243 1.47 -13.77 -0.75
N ASN A 244 1.80 -13.28 -1.93
CA ASN A 244 1.75 -11.86 -2.29
C ASN A 244 1.69 -11.66 -3.81
N PRO A 245 1.31 -10.45 -4.28
CA PRO A 245 1.55 -10.06 -5.67
C PRO A 245 3.05 -10.01 -5.98
N VAL A 246 3.41 -10.26 -7.23
CA VAL A 246 4.82 -10.24 -7.67
C VAL A 246 5.48 -8.89 -7.36
N THR A 247 4.73 -7.79 -7.47
CA THR A 247 5.18 -6.46 -7.08
C THR A 247 5.69 -6.41 -5.63
N GLN A 248 4.96 -7.03 -4.71
CA GLN A 248 5.34 -7.07 -3.30
C GLN A 248 6.52 -8.01 -3.08
N ILE A 249 6.54 -9.17 -3.74
CA ILE A 249 7.64 -10.14 -3.69
C ILE A 249 8.97 -9.47 -4.08
N VAL A 250 8.96 -8.69 -5.16
CA VAL A 250 10.15 -7.97 -5.65
C VAL A 250 10.53 -6.81 -4.71
N THR A 251 9.58 -5.95 -4.34
CA THR A 251 9.89 -4.76 -3.54
C THR A 251 10.37 -5.12 -2.11
N MET A 252 9.92 -6.25 -1.57
CA MET A 252 10.36 -6.79 -0.28
C MET A 252 11.51 -7.81 -0.42
N LYS A 253 11.97 -8.08 -1.67
CA LYS A 253 13.09 -8.97 -1.99
C LYS A 253 12.93 -10.40 -1.46
N PHE A 254 11.72 -10.94 -1.48
CA PHE A 254 11.50 -12.30 -1.01
C PHE A 254 12.24 -13.34 -1.85
N TYR A 255 12.63 -13.01 -3.09
CA TYR A 255 13.48 -13.82 -3.94
C TYR A 255 14.88 -14.10 -3.33
N GLU A 256 15.33 -13.34 -2.31
CA GLU A 256 16.59 -13.61 -1.61
C GLU A 256 16.48 -14.76 -0.58
N VAL A 257 15.24 -15.12 -0.18
CA VAL A 257 14.94 -16.08 0.90
C VAL A 257 13.92 -17.15 0.49
N GLN A 258 13.49 -17.16 -0.75
CA GLN A 258 12.53 -18.14 -1.33
C GLN A 258 13.01 -18.58 -2.71
N ASP A 259 12.99 -19.89 -2.96
CA ASP A 259 13.57 -20.52 -4.17
C ASP A 259 12.56 -20.62 -5.35
N TYR A 260 11.25 -20.60 -5.06
CA TYR A 260 10.19 -20.82 -6.03
C TYR A 260 9.18 -19.68 -6.05
N LEU A 261 8.76 -19.28 -7.26
CA LEU A 261 7.60 -18.44 -7.51
C LEU A 261 6.52 -19.29 -8.19
N ILE A 262 5.38 -19.48 -7.54
CA ILE A 262 4.30 -20.36 -8.01
C ILE A 262 3.08 -19.51 -8.35
N MET A 263 2.70 -19.47 -9.64
CA MET A 263 1.68 -18.59 -10.20
C MET A 263 0.27 -19.14 -9.94
N THR A 264 -0.15 -19.14 -8.69
CA THR A 264 -1.49 -19.61 -8.30
C THR A 264 -2.60 -18.62 -8.63
N GLN A 265 -2.29 -17.33 -8.69
CA GLN A 265 -3.26 -16.23 -8.96
C GLN A 265 -4.56 -16.38 -8.15
N HIS A 266 -4.43 -16.80 -6.90
CA HIS A 266 -5.55 -17.25 -6.07
C HIS A 266 -6.41 -16.13 -5.48
N MET A 267 -5.93 -14.89 -5.53
CA MET A 267 -6.63 -13.72 -5.00
C MET A 267 -6.10 -12.45 -5.68
N LEU A 268 -6.99 -11.53 -6.03
CA LEU A 268 -6.57 -10.20 -6.48
C LEU A 268 -6.32 -9.32 -5.26
N ALA A 269 -5.10 -8.81 -5.13
CA ALA A 269 -4.78 -7.82 -4.11
C ALA A 269 -5.34 -6.46 -4.54
N CYS A 270 -6.24 -5.92 -3.74
CA CYS A 270 -6.81 -4.60 -3.95
C CYS A 270 -6.74 -3.77 -2.68
N SER A 271 -6.85 -2.49 -2.82
CA SER A 271 -6.89 -1.53 -1.72
C SER A 271 -7.68 -0.31 -2.17
N SER A 272 -7.93 0.60 -1.25
CA SER A 272 -8.57 1.87 -1.56
C SER A 272 -7.91 3.00 -0.78
N THR A 273 -8.03 4.22 -1.32
CA THR A 273 -7.63 5.42 -0.60
C THR A 273 -8.83 5.95 0.17
N ILE A 274 -8.65 6.15 1.47
CA ILE A 274 -9.65 6.75 2.35
C ILE A 274 -9.18 8.12 2.84
N ILE A 275 -10.12 9.04 3.00
CA ILE A 275 -9.91 10.37 3.57
C ILE A 275 -10.76 10.53 4.84
N ASN A 276 -10.26 11.25 5.84
CA ASN A 276 -11.03 11.59 7.03
C ASN A 276 -12.36 12.27 6.64
N GLN A 277 -13.49 11.80 7.19
CA GLN A 277 -14.82 12.32 6.86
C GLN A 277 -14.97 13.80 7.20
N GLY A 278 -14.45 14.23 8.35
CA GLY A 278 -14.53 15.65 8.75
C GLY A 278 -13.73 16.57 7.83
N LEU A 279 -12.56 16.10 7.36
CA LEU A 279 -11.79 16.82 6.35
C LEU A 279 -12.55 16.88 5.02
N TRP A 280 -13.09 15.74 4.56
CA TRP A 280 -13.90 15.66 3.33
C TRP A 280 -15.09 16.62 3.36
N ASP A 281 -15.85 16.61 4.44
CA ASP A 281 -17.04 17.46 4.60
C ASP A 281 -16.70 18.96 4.61
N ALA A 282 -15.51 19.31 5.13
CA ALA A 282 -15.03 20.68 5.19
C ALA A 282 -14.46 21.21 3.85
N LEU A 283 -14.20 20.34 2.85
CA LEU A 283 -13.73 20.77 1.53
C LEU A 283 -14.83 21.55 0.79
N PRO A 284 -14.47 22.65 0.10
CA PRO A 284 -15.35 23.25 -0.90
C PRO A 284 -15.77 22.25 -1.98
N GLU A 285 -16.96 22.40 -2.56
CA GLU A 285 -17.47 21.45 -3.56
C GLU A 285 -16.57 21.34 -4.80
N ASP A 286 -15.97 22.46 -5.26
CA ASP A 286 -15.02 22.47 -6.36
C ASP A 286 -13.76 21.65 -6.00
N ASP A 287 -13.28 21.73 -4.75
CA ASP A 287 -12.13 20.95 -4.28
C ASP A 287 -12.48 19.47 -4.16
N LYS A 288 -13.70 19.12 -3.69
CA LYS A 288 -14.16 17.72 -3.67
C LYS A 288 -14.15 17.09 -5.05
N ALA A 289 -14.55 17.86 -6.09
CA ALA A 289 -14.50 17.39 -7.47
C ALA A 289 -13.05 17.13 -7.91
N ILE A 290 -12.11 18.04 -7.59
CA ILE A 290 -10.69 17.88 -7.89
C ILE A 290 -10.11 16.65 -7.15
N PHE A 291 -10.38 16.51 -5.84
CA PHE A 291 -9.95 15.34 -5.08
C PHE A 291 -10.47 14.03 -5.67
N SER A 292 -11.76 13.98 -6.03
CA SER A 292 -12.37 12.80 -6.64
C SER A 292 -11.70 12.45 -7.98
N GLU A 293 -11.39 13.43 -8.81
CA GLU A 293 -10.69 13.24 -10.08
C GLU A 293 -9.26 12.74 -9.85
N VAL A 294 -8.47 13.44 -9.02
CA VAL A 294 -7.06 13.12 -8.75
C VAL A 294 -6.92 11.72 -8.17
N PHE A 295 -7.73 11.34 -7.19
CA PHE A 295 -7.64 10.02 -6.59
C PHE A 295 -8.23 8.91 -7.50
N THR A 296 -9.18 9.21 -8.37
CA THR A 296 -9.59 8.29 -9.44
C THR A 296 -8.42 8.02 -10.39
N ASN A 297 -7.74 9.08 -10.85
CA ASN A 297 -6.55 8.98 -11.70
C ASN A 297 -5.43 8.20 -11.00
N MET A 298 -5.19 8.48 -9.72
CA MET A 298 -4.22 7.73 -8.90
C MET A 298 -4.51 6.23 -8.92
N GLY A 299 -5.74 5.82 -8.64
CA GLY A 299 -6.13 4.41 -8.65
C GLY A 299 -5.98 3.77 -10.04
N ASN A 300 -6.34 4.48 -11.12
CA ASN A 300 -6.15 4.00 -12.50
C ASN A 300 -4.66 3.86 -12.86
N ASN A 301 -3.81 4.76 -12.36
CA ASN A 301 -2.37 4.68 -12.56
C ASN A 301 -1.76 3.47 -11.82
N VAL A 302 -2.26 3.13 -10.61
CA VAL A 302 -1.82 1.91 -9.91
C VAL A 302 -2.18 0.68 -10.72
N ASP A 303 -3.45 0.53 -11.14
CA ASP A 303 -3.91 -0.60 -11.95
C ASP A 303 -3.05 -0.75 -13.22
N LYS A 304 -2.82 0.35 -13.93
CA LYS A 304 -2.03 0.37 -15.15
C LYS A 304 -0.57 -0.08 -14.90
N MET A 305 0.11 0.55 -13.93
CA MET A 305 1.50 0.20 -13.61
C MET A 305 1.62 -1.25 -13.16
N THR A 306 0.62 -1.79 -12.45
CA THR A 306 0.59 -3.18 -12.02
C THR A 306 0.60 -4.13 -13.21
N VAL A 307 -0.31 -3.95 -14.16
CA VAL A 307 -0.41 -4.82 -15.36
C VAL A 307 0.82 -4.67 -16.26
N GLU A 308 1.28 -3.44 -16.49
CA GLU A 308 2.41 -3.17 -17.39
C GLU A 308 3.74 -3.72 -16.86
N ASN A 309 3.91 -3.80 -15.54
CA ASN A 309 5.17 -4.22 -14.93
C ASN A 309 5.21 -5.71 -14.55
N GLU A 310 4.09 -6.43 -14.50
CA GLU A 310 4.01 -7.78 -13.95
C GLU A 310 5.01 -8.75 -14.60
N SER A 311 5.09 -8.77 -15.94
CA SER A 311 6.02 -9.65 -16.66
C SER A 311 7.49 -9.34 -16.33
N ALA A 312 7.86 -8.05 -16.27
CA ALA A 312 9.22 -7.66 -15.95
C ALA A 312 9.60 -8.02 -14.51
N LEU A 313 8.64 -7.94 -13.57
CA LEU A 313 8.85 -8.32 -12.17
C LEU A 313 8.98 -9.84 -12.00
N ILE A 314 8.25 -10.65 -12.78
CA ILE A 314 8.44 -12.10 -12.83
C ILE A 314 9.85 -12.43 -13.34
N ASP A 315 10.28 -11.78 -14.43
CA ASP A 315 11.63 -11.93 -14.98
C ASP A 315 12.71 -11.53 -13.97
N GLU A 316 12.44 -10.50 -13.14
CA GLU A 316 13.33 -10.08 -12.04
C GLU A 316 13.46 -11.17 -10.98
N CYS A 317 12.34 -11.77 -10.53
CA CYS A 317 12.37 -12.90 -9.59
C CYS A 317 13.24 -14.06 -10.15
N VAL A 318 13.02 -14.45 -11.39
CA VAL A 318 13.76 -15.53 -12.05
C VAL A 318 15.24 -15.17 -12.20
N SER A 319 15.56 -13.96 -12.61
CA SER A 319 16.95 -13.48 -12.75
C SER A 319 17.70 -13.45 -11.41
N ASN A 320 16.98 -13.28 -10.30
CA ASN A 320 17.54 -13.34 -8.96
C ASN A 320 17.57 -14.75 -8.36
N GLY A 321 17.22 -15.79 -9.13
CA GLY A 321 17.44 -17.19 -8.78
C GLY A 321 16.19 -18.00 -8.46
N MET A 322 14.98 -17.40 -8.46
CA MET A 322 13.76 -18.17 -8.27
C MET A 322 13.45 -19.07 -9.47
N THR A 323 12.93 -20.24 -9.18
CA THR A 323 12.33 -21.12 -10.20
C THR A 323 10.86 -20.76 -10.36
N LEU A 324 10.46 -20.40 -11.58
CA LEU A 324 9.05 -20.10 -11.91
C LEU A 324 8.28 -21.41 -12.13
N ILE A 325 7.11 -21.52 -11.49
CA ILE A 325 6.10 -22.56 -11.72
C ILE A 325 4.83 -21.84 -12.20
N ASP A 326 4.58 -21.83 -13.49
CA ASP A 326 3.47 -21.13 -14.14
C ASP A 326 2.39 -22.06 -14.74
N ASP A 327 2.61 -23.38 -14.69
CA ASP A 327 1.74 -24.42 -15.21
C ASP A 327 1.00 -25.23 -14.12
N ILE A 328 0.94 -24.70 -12.88
CA ILE A 328 0.23 -25.36 -11.78
C ILE A 328 -1.27 -25.52 -12.07
N ASP A 329 -1.80 -26.73 -11.85
CA ASP A 329 -3.25 -26.97 -11.93
C ASP A 329 -3.98 -26.29 -10.75
N THR A 330 -4.64 -25.17 -11.02
CA THR A 330 -5.42 -24.43 -10.02
C THR A 330 -6.83 -24.99 -9.77
N THR A 331 -7.27 -26.03 -10.50
CA THR A 331 -8.62 -26.61 -10.38
C THR A 331 -8.95 -27.03 -8.95
N PRO A 332 -8.10 -27.77 -8.22
CA PRO A 332 -8.41 -28.19 -6.85
C PRO A 332 -8.55 -27.01 -5.88
N PHE A 333 -7.75 -25.95 -6.10
CA PHE A 333 -7.82 -24.73 -5.27
C PHE A 333 -9.13 -23.98 -5.51
N LYS A 334 -9.57 -23.85 -6.78
CA LYS A 334 -10.85 -23.22 -7.16
C LYS A 334 -12.04 -23.97 -6.58
N GLU A 335 -12.01 -25.31 -6.61
CA GLU A 335 -13.05 -26.14 -5.99
C GLU A 335 -13.14 -25.92 -4.47
N ASN A 336 -12.00 -25.79 -3.79
CA ASN A 336 -11.97 -25.50 -2.37
C ASN A 336 -12.43 -24.06 -2.10
N ALA A 337 -12.04 -23.10 -2.92
CA ALA A 337 -12.48 -21.69 -2.81
C ALA A 337 -14.00 -21.54 -2.92
N GLN A 338 -14.66 -22.31 -3.79
CA GLN A 338 -16.13 -22.33 -3.88
C GLN A 338 -16.78 -22.79 -2.56
N LYS A 339 -16.22 -23.82 -1.91
CA LYS A 339 -16.70 -24.28 -0.59
C LYS A 339 -16.48 -23.22 0.49
N VAL A 340 -15.37 -22.47 0.40
CA VAL A 340 -15.13 -21.33 1.29
C VAL A 340 -16.22 -20.28 1.13
N VAL A 341 -16.51 -19.82 -0.09
CA VAL A 341 -17.56 -18.83 -0.35
C VAL A 341 -18.93 -19.29 0.14
N GLU A 342 -19.24 -20.61 0.04
CA GLU A 342 -20.47 -21.18 0.56
C GLU A 342 -20.60 -21.05 2.09
N ASN A 343 -19.48 -21.06 2.81
CA ASN A 343 -19.43 -20.91 4.26
C ASN A 343 -19.50 -19.45 4.74
N TYR A 344 -19.48 -18.48 3.82
CA TYR A 344 -19.59 -17.03 4.11
C TYR A 344 -20.88 -16.45 3.50
N PRO A 345 -22.06 -16.62 4.13
CA PRO A 345 -23.33 -16.14 3.57
C PRO A 345 -23.35 -14.63 3.28
N ALA A 346 -22.60 -13.83 4.07
CA ALA A 346 -22.50 -12.39 3.88
C ALA A 346 -21.81 -12.00 2.55
N TRP A 347 -20.98 -12.88 1.97
CA TRP A 347 -20.31 -12.63 0.70
C TRP A 347 -21.17 -12.91 -0.51
N LYS A 348 -22.18 -13.79 -0.40
CA LYS A 348 -22.88 -14.41 -1.54
C LYS A 348 -23.52 -13.41 -2.49
N GLU A 349 -24.15 -12.37 -1.96
CA GLU A 349 -24.86 -11.40 -2.81
C GLU A 349 -23.89 -10.66 -3.73
N TRP A 350 -22.87 -10.02 -3.16
CA TRP A 350 -21.86 -9.30 -3.91
C TRP A 350 -20.98 -10.22 -4.76
N TYR A 351 -20.61 -11.39 -4.24
CA TYR A 351 -19.88 -12.41 -5.00
C TYR A 351 -20.59 -12.78 -6.30
N ASN A 352 -21.89 -13.09 -6.22
CA ASN A 352 -22.67 -13.47 -7.41
C ASN A 352 -22.78 -12.33 -8.42
N GLN A 353 -22.91 -11.08 -7.94
CA GLN A 353 -22.95 -9.91 -8.81
C GLN A 353 -21.58 -9.68 -9.49
N ILE A 354 -20.47 -9.82 -8.76
CA ILE A 354 -19.12 -9.73 -9.32
C ILE A 354 -18.93 -10.83 -10.37
N GLN A 355 -19.28 -12.09 -10.05
CA GLN A 355 -19.14 -13.22 -10.99
C GLN A 355 -19.96 -13.04 -12.28
N ALA A 356 -21.04 -12.30 -12.25
CA ALA A 356 -21.87 -12.00 -13.43
C ALA A 356 -21.24 -10.97 -14.38
N MET A 357 -20.09 -10.36 -14.01
CA MET A 357 -19.39 -9.34 -14.81
C MET A 357 -18.22 -9.93 -15.63
N LYS A 358 -18.00 -11.28 -15.57
CA LYS A 358 -16.95 -12.00 -16.32
C LYS A 358 -17.10 -11.86 -17.84
#